data_9a97652dd32f1964d0e9098e2c206f8f
#
_entry.id   9a97652dd32f1964d0e9098e2c206f8f
#
_cell.length_a   1.000
_cell.length_b   1.000
_cell.length_c   1.000
_cell.angle_alpha   90.00
_cell.angle_beta   90.00
_cell.angle_gamma   90.00
#
_symmetry.space_group_name_H-M   'P 1'
#
loop_
_entity.id
_entity.type
_entity.pdbx_description
1 polymer ?
#
loop_
_entity_poly.entity_id
_entity_poly.type
_entity_poly.pdbx_seq_one_letter_code
_entity_poly.pdbx_strand_id
1 'polypeptide(L)'
;NSDDFYGRHAYSEIAQFFDENHDGEYAMVGFKVINTMTLNGSVKRGVCQAKDNYLTEIIESSVERVDEKIIASPLSGIAPFEVSKDSLVSMNFFGFTDKIFDTLKEDFKEFFKNNHDELKGEFLIPDVVFDEIKRGKKVKVLKSHDKWLGVTYKEDKDFVVREINNLIDKGEYPSNLWK
;
A
#
# COMPACT_ATOMS: atom_id res chain seq x y z
N ASN A 1 -3.90 3.67 -5.91
CA ASN A 1 -4.77 3.04 -6.91
C ASN A 1 -6.12 3.74 -6.94
N SER A 2 -6.75 3.82 -8.11
CA SER A 2 -8.01 4.55 -8.30
C SER A 2 -9.26 3.72 -7.95
N ASP A 3 -9.10 2.43 -7.81
CA ASP A 3 -10.13 1.44 -7.49
C ASP A 3 -10.11 0.99 -6.02
N ASP A 4 -9.21 1.56 -5.22
CA ASP A 4 -9.07 1.29 -3.80
C ASP A 4 -9.67 2.40 -2.93
N PHE A 5 -10.34 2.02 -1.86
CA PHE A 5 -10.80 2.94 -0.82
C PHE A 5 -9.82 2.91 0.36
N TYR A 6 -9.14 4.01 0.60
CA TYR A 6 -8.09 4.14 1.61
C TYR A 6 -8.54 4.75 2.94
N GLY A 7 -9.72 5.39 2.97
CA GLY A 7 -10.22 6.12 4.13
C GLY A 7 -9.66 7.54 4.26
N ARG A 8 -10.33 8.37 5.05
CA ARG A 8 -9.97 9.79 5.22
C ARG A 8 -8.70 10.00 6.01
N HIS A 9 -8.46 9.16 7.01
CA HIS A 9 -7.29 9.28 7.89
C HIS A 9 -6.00 9.06 7.10
N ALA A 10 -5.97 8.10 6.19
CA ALA A 10 -4.80 7.86 5.33
C ALA A 10 -4.41 9.11 4.51
N TYR A 11 -5.39 9.84 3.97
CA TYR A 11 -5.13 11.10 3.25
C TYR A 11 -4.69 12.23 4.20
N SER A 12 -5.25 12.28 5.42
CA SER A 12 -4.84 13.29 6.42
C SER A 12 -3.40 13.08 6.84
N GLU A 13 -2.96 11.84 7.03
CA GLU A 13 -1.57 11.51 7.38
C GLU A 13 -0.57 11.98 6.31
N ILE A 14 -0.89 11.74 5.03
CA ILE A 14 -0.04 12.21 3.91
C ILE A 14 -0.05 13.74 3.82
N ALA A 15 -1.19 14.39 3.98
CA ALA A 15 -1.29 15.84 3.94
C ALA A 15 -0.47 16.47 5.05
N GLN A 16 -0.63 15.99 6.29
CA GLN A 16 0.15 16.46 7.44
C GLN A 16 1.65 16.27 7.22
N PHE A 17 2.08 15.12 6.69
CA PHE A 17 3.49 14.88 6.38
C PHE A 17 4.07 15.96 5.47
N PHE A 18 3.35 16.36 4.42
CA PHE A 18 3.82 17.40 3.51
C PHE A 18 3.76 18.80 4.13
N ASP A 19 2.77 19.08 4.97
CA ASP A 19 2.67 20.37 5.69
C ASP A 19 3.81 20.55 6.70
N GLU A 20 4.33 19.48 7.30
CA GLU A 20 5.46 19.48 8.23
C GLU A 20 6.84 19.69 7.56
N ASN A 21 6.89 19.78 6.22
CA ASN A 21 8.09 20.05 5.43
C ASN A 21 9.27 19.12 5.72
N HIS A 22 9.12 17.86 5.42
CA HIS A 22 10.16 16.82 5.53
C HIS A 22 11.13 16.83 4.35
N ASP A 23 11.86 17.89 4.15
CA ASP A 23 12.85 18.24 3.13
C ASP A 23 13.31 17.09 2.20
N GLY A 24 12.51 16.83 1.16
CA GLY A 24 12.81 15.85 0.12
C GLY A 24 12.61 14.38 0.51
N GLU A 25 12.09 14.08 1.70
CA GLU A 25 11.69 12.73 2.07
C GLU A 25 10.40 12.34 1.34
N TYR A 26 10.21 11.03 1.17
CA TYR A 26 8.94 10.45 0.72
C TYR A 26 8.20 9.85 1.92
N ALA A 27 6.94 9.52 1.72
CA ALA A 27 6.15 8.82 2.72
C ALA A 27 5.37 7.66 2.12
N MET A 28 5.02 6.71 2.96
CA MET A 28 4.11 5.62 2.64
C MET A 28 3.11 5.48 3.78
N VAL A 29 1.83 5.34 3.47
CA VAL A 29 0.83 4.99 4.47
C VAL A 29 0.77 3.48 4.60
N GLY A 30 1.17 2.97 5.76
CA GLY A 30 1.03 1.57 6.14
C GLY A 30 -0.31 1.30 6.80
N PHE A 31 -0.95 0.23 6.39
CA PHE A 31 -2.20 -0.27 6.97
C PHE A 31 -1.90 -1.51 7.81
N LYS A 32 -2.62 -1.68 8.92
CA LYS A 32 -2.54 -2.96 9.64
C LYS A 32 -3.01 -4.09 8.73
N VAL A 33 -2.27 -5.18 8.67
CA VAL A 33 -2.59 -6.31 7.78
C VAL A 33 -4.01 -6.80 8.00
N ILE A 34 -4.47 -6.86 9.26
CA ILE A 34 -5.83 -7.30 9.60
C ILE A 34 -6.92 -6.41 8.96
N ASN A 35 -6.63 -5.12 8.73
CA ASN A 35 -7.55 -4.16 8.12
C ASN A 35 -7.56 -4.23 6.58
N THR A 36 -6.76 -5.10 5.98
CA THR A 36 -6.63 -5.23 4.52
C THR A 36 -6.96 -6.63 4.01
N MET A 37 -7.40 -7.52 4.89
CA MET A 37 -7.72 -8.92 4.53
C MET A 37 -9.16 -9.05 4.06
N THR A 38 -9.41 -10.03 3.20
CA THR A 38 -10.74 -10.51 2.83
C THR A 38 -11.07 -11.81 3.58
N LEU A 39 -12.34 -12.16 3.62
CA LEU A 39 -12.82 -13.46 4.10
C LEU A 39 -12.80 -14.54 3.00
N ASN A 40 -12.57 -14.15 1.74
CA ASN A 40 -12.78 -14.99 0.57
C ASN A 40 -11.49 -15.62 0.00
N GLY A 41 -10.39 -15.53 0.73
CA GLY A 41 -9.13 -16.17 0.31
C GLY A 41 -7.88 -15.35 0.62
N SER A 42 -6.80 -15.67 -0.05
CA SER A 42 -5.54 -14.95 0.09
C SER A 42 -5.57 -13.61 -0.65
N VAL A 43 -4.76 -12.67 -0.19
CA VAL A 43 -4.59 -11.35 -0.80
C VAL A 43 -3.10 -11.05 -1.02
N LYS A 44 -2.75 -10.33 -2.08
CA LYS A 44 -1.38 -9.86 -2.30
C LYS A 44 -1.14 -8.60 -1.48
N ARG A 45 -0.09 -8.58 -0.65
CA ARG A 45 0.28 -7.44 0.20
C ARG A 45 1.79 -7.31 0.29
N GLY A 46 2.26 -6.06 0.26
CA GLY A 46 3.64 -5.74 0.56
C GLY A 46 3.84 -5.66 2.09
N VAL A 47 4.38 -6.70 2.72
CA VAL A 47 4.68 -6.67 4.16
C VAL A 47 5.85 -5.73 4.40
N CYS A 48 5.62 -4.68 5.20
CA CYS A 48 6.59 -3.62 5.42
C CYS A 48 7.54 -3.97 6.57
N GLN A 49 8.83 -3.76 6.32
CA GLN A 49 9.84 -3.66 7.36
C GLN A 49 10.24 -2.20 7.54
N ALA A 50 10.33 -1.73 8.76
CA ALA A 50 10.69 -0.35 9.07
C ALA A 50 11.64 -0.28 10.27
N LYS A 51 12.55 0.68 10.23
CA LYS A 51 13.43 1.03 11.34
C LYS A 51 13.28 2.54 11.62
N ASP A 52 13.07 2.89 12.87
CA ASP A 52 12.89 4.29 13.30
C ASP A 52 11.77 5.03 12.54
N ASN A 53 10.71 4.32 12.18
CA ASN A 53 9.59 4.77 11.33
C ASN A 53 9.97 5.05 9.87
N TYR A 54 11.11 4.61 9.38
CA TYR A 54 11.46 4.66 7.97
C TYR A 54 11.42 3.27 7.35
N LEU A 55 10.86 3.20 6.15
CA LEU A 55 10.74 1.98 5.38
C LEU A 55 12.15 1.48 5.01
N THR A 56 12.40 0.20 5.27
CA THR A 56 13.65 -0.47 4.88
C THR A 56 13.42 -1.50 3.80
N GLU A 57 12.26 -2.15 3.80
CA GLU A 57 11.92 -3.19 2.83
C GLU A 57 10.40 -3.36 2.72
N ILE A 58 9.96 -3.79 1.54
CA ILE A 58 8.59 -4.28 1.29
C ILE A 58 8.73 -5.71 0.74
N ILE A 59 8.15 -6.68 1.43
CA ILE A 59 8.16 -8.08 0.99
C ILE A 59 6.80 -8.40 0.38
N GLU A 60 6.73 -8.37 -0.95
CA GLU A 60 5.53 -8.75 -1.68
C GLU A 60 5.18 -10.20 -1.41
N SER A 61 4.00 -10.43 -0.87
CA SER A 61 3.57 -11.72 -0.34
C SER A 61 2.11 -12.00 -0.67
N SER A 62 1.81 -13.28 -0.85
CA SER A 62 0.44 -13.77 -0.68
C SER A 62 0.17 -13.90 0.82
N VAL A 63 -0.83 -13.20 1.31
CA VAL A 63 -1.18 -13.18 2.73
C VAL A 63 -2.54 -13.82 2.92
N GLU A 64 -2.62 -14.76 3.85
CA GLU A 64 -3.86 -15.47 4.15
C GLU A 64 -3.99 -15.76 5.65
N ARG A 65 -5.22 -16.02 6.06
CA ARG A 65 -5.50 -16.50 7.40
C ARG A 65 -5.49 -18.02 7.39
N VAL A 66 -4.62 -18.61 8.22
CA VAL A 66 -4.55 -20.04 8.46
C VAL A 66 -4.84 -20.25 9.95
N ASP A 67 -6.00 -20.78 10.26
CA ASP A 67 -6.54 -20.85 11.62
C ASP A 67 -6.58 -19.46 12.28
N GLU A 68 -5.91 -19.27 13.41
CA GLU A 68 -5.84 -18.00 14.14
C GLU A 68 -4.63 -17.13 13.73
N LYS A 69 -3.80 -17.61 12.81
CA LYS A 69 -2.57 -16.96 12.37
C LYS A 69 -2.75 -16.28 11.02
N ILE A 70 -1.94 -15.26 10.80
CA ILE A 70 -1.79 -14.64 9.48
C ILE A 70 -0.44 -15.06 8.93
N ILE A 71 -0.44 -15.68 7.77
CA ILE A 71 0.76 -16.19 7.12
C ILE A 71 1.02 -15.37 5.85
N ALA A 72 2.24 -14.89 5.73
CA ALA A 72 2.76 -14.26 4.52
C ALA A 72 3.65 -15.25 3.78
N SER A 73 3.31 -15.52 2.53
CA SER A 73 4.09 -16.35 1.60
C SER A 73 4.73 -15.44 0.55
N PRO A 74 6.02 -15.10 0.68
CA PRO A 74 6.71 -14.20 -0.23
C PRO A 74 6.67 -14.67 -1.68
N LEU A 75 6.38 -13.75 -2.62
CA LEU A 75 6.37 -14.06 -4.06
C LEU A 75 7.77 -14.34 -4.60
N SER A 76 8.81 -13.94 -3.89
CA SER A 76 10.22 -14.23 -4.19
C SER A 76 10.64 -15.68 -3.93
N GLY A 77 9.75 -16.53 -3.36
CA GLY A 77 10.04 -17.92 -3.03
C GLY A 77 10.79 -18.13 -1.71
N ILE A 78 10.99 -17.09 -0.91
CA ILE A 78 11.47 -17.20 0.47
C ILE A 78 10.42 -17.94 1.29
N ALA A 79 10.84 -18.67 2.33
CA ALA A 79 9.95 -19.44 3.19
C ALA A 79 8.83 -18.58 3.79
N PRO A 80 7.59 -19.09 3.86
CA PRO A 80 6.48 -18.40 4.51
C PRO A 80 6.79 -18.09 5.99
N PHE A 81 6.25 -16.98 6.47
CA PHE A 81 6.40 -16.54 7.85
C PHE A 81 5.09 -16.01 8.43
N GLU A 82 4.96 -16.10 9.75
CA GLU A 82 3.82 -15.54 10.47
C GLU A 82 4.00 -14.02 10.63
N VAL A 83 2.93 -13.27 10.39
CA VAL A 83 2.85 -11.83 10.64
C VAL A 83 1.85 -11.50 11.73
N SER A 84 2.18 -10.55 12.60
CA SER A 84 1.24 -10.04 13.59
C SER A 84 0.07 -9.34 12.90
N LYS A 85 -1.13 -9.42 13.49
CA LYS A 85 -2.31 -8.67 13.02
C LYS A 85 -2.07 -7.16 12.91
N ASP A 86 -1.13 -6.63 13.69
CA ASP A 86 -0.76 -5.22 13.71
C ASP A 86 0.43 -4.89 12.79
N SER A 87 1.02 -5.89 12.11
CA SER A 87 2.06 -5.65 11.12
C SER A 87 1.53 -4.73 10.01
N LEU A 88 2.39 -3.82 9.56
CA LEU A 88 2.02 -2.88 8.51
C LEU A 88 2.26 -3.50 7.14
N VAL A 89 1.33 -3.25 6.24
CA VAL A 89 1.42 -3.60 4.83
C VAL A 89 1.25 -2.37 3.95
N SER A 90 1.95 -2.37 2.83
CA SER A 90 1.75 -1.41 1.75
C SER A 90 0.50 -1.76 0.95
N MET A 91 -0.29 -0.72 0.67
CA MET A 91 -1.42 -0.76 -0.26
C MET A 91 -1.18 0.19 -1.44
N ASN A 92 0.10 0.41 -1.81
CA ASN A 92 0.51 1.34 -2.85
C ASN A 92 0.06 2.80 -2.61
N PHE A 93 -0.02 3.21 -1.35
CA PHE A 93 -0.36 4.57 -0.99
C PHE A 93 0.89 5.34 -0.56
N PHE A 94 1.52 5.99 -1.52
CA PHE A 94 2.76 6.74 -1.34
C PHE A 94 2.54 8.24 -1.49
N GLY A 95 3.37 9.00 -0.78
CA GLY A 95 3.51 10.44 -0.95
C GLY A 95 4.91 10.77 -1.48
N PHE A 96 4.98 11.47 -2.60
CA PHE A 96 6.21 11.85 -3.27
C PHE A 96 6.29 13.36 -3.44
N THR A 97 7.51 13.89 -3.48
CA THR A 97 7.75 15.21 -4.05
C THR A 97 7.77 15.13 -5.59
N ASP A 98 7.70 16.25 -6.26
CA ASP A 98 7.76 16.35 -7.72
C ASP A 98 9.03 15.73 -8.35
N LYS A 99 10.12 15.64 -7.59
CA LYS A 99 11.37 14.99 -8.00
C LYS A 99 11.21 13.52 -8.41
N ILE A 100 10.14 12.84 -7.95
CA ILE A 100 9.87 11.47 -8.36
C ILE A 100 9.68 11.34 -9.87
N PHE A 101 9.16 12.36 -10.54
CA PHE A 101 8.95 12.32 -11.98
C PHE A 101 10.25 12.25 -12.78
N ASP A 102 11.34 12.83 -12.28
CA ASP A 102 12.65 12.69 -12.91
C ASP A 102 13.17 11.27 -12.76
N THR A 103 13.07 10.71 -11.55
CA THR A 103 13.41 9.29 -11.27
C THR A 103 12.59 8.34 -12.17
N LEU A 104 11.28 8.50 -12.19
CA LEU A 104 10.39 7.64 -13.01
C LEU A 104 10.76 7.71 -14.50
N LYS A 105 11.08 8.88 -15.00
CA LYS A 105 11.44 9.07 -16.41
C LYS A 105 12.75 8.37 -16.77
N GLU A 106 13.75 8.43 -15.92
CA GLU A 106 15.04 7.76 -16.19
C GLU A 106 14.95 6.25 -15.96
N ASP A 107 14.37 5.82 -14.85
CA ASP A 107 14.23 4.40 -14.51
C ASP A 107 13.32 3.66 -15.50
N PHE A 108 12.25 4.33 -16.00
CA PHE A 108 11.38 3.73 -17.03
C PHE A 108 12.11 3.52 -18.37
N LYS A 109 13.00 4.41 -18.75
CA LYS A 109 13.82 4.22 -19.97
C LYS A 109 14.69 2.98 -19.87
N GLU A 110 15.33 2.79 -18.69
CA GLU A 110 16.16 1.61 -18.44
C GLU A 110 15.32 0.33 -18.40
N PHE A 111 14.19 0.37 -17.70
CA PHE A 111 13.23 -0.73 -17.66
C PHE A 111 12.78 -1.12 -19.08
N PHE A 112 12.34 -0.15 -19.89
CA PHE A 112 11.86 -0.42 -21.25
C PHE A 112 12.94 -0.99 -22.15
N LYS A 113 14.17 -0.48 -22.06
CA LYS A 113 15.30 -1.01 -22.82
C LYS A 113 15.56 -2.48 -22.56
N ASN A 114 15.39 -2.91 -21.30
CA ASN A 114 15.69 -4.27 -20.87
C ASN A 114 14.49 -5.24 -20.99
N ASN A 115 13.27 -4.72 -21.10
CA ASN A 115 12.03 -5.52 -21.04
C ASN A 115 11.08 -5.28 -22.23
N HIS A 116 11.49 -4.61 -23.29
CA HIS A 116 10.60 -4.22 -24.40
C HIS A 116 10.00 -5.42 -25.16
N ASP A 117 10.62 -6.60 -25.08
CA ASP A 117 10.12 -7.84 -25.69
C ASP A 117 9.18 -8.64 -24.75
N GLU A 118 9.01 -8.21 -23.52
CA GLU A 118 8.17 -8.89 -22.54
C GLU A 118 6.73 -8.36 -22.59
N LEU A 119 5.79 -9.19 -23.06
CA LEU A 119 4.36 -8.84 -23.14
C LEU A 119 3.69 -8.58 -21.77
N LYS A 120 4.33 -9.01 -20.68
CA LYS A 120 3.80 -8.91 -19.31
C LYS A 120 4.75 -8.18 -18.36
N GLY A 121 5.71 -7.44 -18.90
CA GLY A 121 6.60 -6.63 -18.09
C GLY A 121 5.83 -5.49 -17.41
N GLU A 122 5.98 -5.34 -16.09
CA GLU A 122 5.34 -4.28 -15.31
C GLU A 122 6.42 -3.43 -14.64
N PHE A 123 6.33 -2.11 -14.80
CA PHE A 123 7.16 -1.14 -14.09
C PHE A 123 6.44 -0.71 -12.83
N LEU A 124 6.83 -1.31 -11.70
CA LEU A 124 6.09 -1.20 -10.44
C LEU A 124 6.62 -0.06 -9.55
N ILE A 125 5.72 0.74 -9.00
CA ILE A 125 6.07 1.80 -8.04
C ILE A 125 6.81 1.26 -6.80
N PRO A 126 6.44 0.12 -6.19
CA PRO A 126 7.23 -0.44 -5.09
C PRO A 126 8.70 -0.67 -5.42
N ASP A 127 9.02 -1.12 -6.64
CA ASP A 127 10.40 -1.33 -7.07
C ASP A 127 11.16 -0.02 -7.18
N VAL A 128 10.53 1.01 -7.75
CA VAL A 128 11.09 2.37 -7.80
C VAL A 128 11.37 2.91 -6.38
N VAL A 129 10.43 2.75 -5.47
CA VAL A 129 10.59 3.16 -4.06
C VAL A 129 11.76 2.42 -3.41
N PHE A 130 11.89 1.13 -3.67
CA PHE A 130 12.97 0.33 -3.13
C PHE A 130 14.35 0.77 -3.67
N ASP A 131 14.42 1.10 -4.95
CA ASP A 131 15.64 1.63 -5.56
C ASP A 131 15.99 3.04 -5.04
N GLU A 132 14.99 3.90 -4.81
CA GLU A 132 15.20 5.18 -4.15
C GLU A 132 15.74 5.02 -2.72
N ILE A 133 15.25 4.04 -1.96
CA ILE A 133 15.80 3.71 -0.62
C ILE A 133 17.27 3.29 -0.74
N LYS A 134 17.64 2.44 -1.70
CA LYS A 134 19.04 2.05 -1.95
C LYS A 134 19.93 3.25 -2.34
N ARG A 135 19.35 4.24 -3.03
CA ARG A 135 20.02 5.51 -3.37
C ARG A 135 20.12 6.48 -2.18
N GLY A 136 19.61 6.07 -1.00
CA GLY A 136 19.66 6.84 0.25
C GLY A 136 18.45 7.73 0.52
N LYS A 137 17.37 7.61 -0.27
CA LYS A 137 16.13 8.32 -0.02
C LYS A 137 15.45 7.76 1.22
N LYS A 138 14.96 8.64 2.07
CA LYS A 138 14.15 8.26 3.22
C LYS A 138 12.68 8.21 2.84
N VAL A 139 12.01 7.13 3.23
CA VAL A 139 10.57 6.92 3.05
C VAL A 139 9.95 6.70 4.41
N LYS A 140 9.24 7.71 4.93
CA LYS A 140 8.61 7.64 6.25
C LYS A 140 7.38 6.76 6.20
N VAL A 141 7.24 5.86 7.18
CA VAL A 141 6.05 5.02 7.32
C VAL A 141 5.06 5.71 8.23
N LEU A 142 3.97 6.19 7.64
CA LEU A 142 2.80 6.72 8.32
C LEU A 142 1.83 5.58 8.62
N LYS A 143 1.03 5.69 9.69
CA LYS A 143 0.16 4.59 10.13
C LYS A 143 -1.29 4.99 10.02
N SER A 144 -2.03 4.35 9.12
CA SER A 144 -3.48 4.52 9.09
C SER A 144 -4.18 3.52 10.00
N HIS A 145 -5.23 3.99 10.67
CA HIS A 145 -6.17 3.16 11.42
C HIS A 145 -7.39 2.77 10.57
N ASP A 146 -7.51 3.35 9.38
CA ASP A 146 -8.62 3.06 8.47
C ASP A 146 -8.61 1.60 8.04
N LYS A 147 -9.78 1.14 7.67
CA LYS A 147 -9.96 -0.12 6.99
C LYS A 147 -9.84 0.14 5.49
N TRP A 148 -8.89 -0.54 4.86
CA TRP A 148 -8.81 -0.56 3.42
C TRP A 148 -9.97 -1.39 2.87
N LEU A 149 -10.66 -0.90 1.84
CA LEU A 149 -11.72 -1.62 1.16
C LEU A 149 -11.41 -1.69 -0.33
N GLY A 150 -11.47 -2.87 -0.88
CA GLY A 150 -11.28 -3.15 -2.30
C GLY A 150 -12.02 -4.42 -2.69
N VAL A 151 -12.30 -4.57 -3.97
CA VAL A 151 -12.97 -5.75 -4.53
C VAL A 151 -11.92 -6.65 -5.15
N THR A 152 -11.35 -7.55 -4.36
CA THR A 152 -10.40 -8.56 -4.85
C THR A 152 -11.15 -9.74 -5.48
N TYR A 153 -12.23 -10.16 -4.83
CA TYR A 153 -13.13 -11.21 -5.29
C TYR A 153 -14.52 -10.61 -5.54
N LYS A 154 -15.28 -11.20 -6.46
CA LYS A 154 -16.65 -10.74 -6.77
C LYS A 154 -17.55 -10.67 -5.51
N GLU A 155 -17.32 -11.61 -4.59
CA GLU A 155 -18.02 -11.76 -3.33
C GLU A 155 -17.72 -10.63 -2.33
N ASP A 156 -16.60 -9.91 -2.50
CA ASP A 156 -16.24 -8.76 -1.66
C ASP A 156 -17.16 -7.55 -1.88
N LYS A 157 -17.84 -7.46 -3.05
CA LYS A 157 -18.63 -6.30 -3.43
C LYS A 157 -19.69 -5.94 -2.40
N ASP A 158 -20.48 -6.90 -1.96
CA ASP A 158 -21.57 -6.66 -1.00
C ASP A 158 -21.06 -6.23 0.36
N PHE A 159 -19.90 -6.76 0.75
CA PHE A 159 -19.19 -6.36 1.96
C PHE A 159 -18.71 -4.90 1.83
N VAL A 160 -18.06 -4.53 0.73
CA VAL A 160 -17.56 -3.17 0.51
C VAL A 160 -18.71 -2.16 0.50
N VAL A 161 -19.82 -2.44 -0.21
CA VAL A 161 -21.02 -1.59 -0.23
C VAL A 161 -21.57 -1.36 1.18
N ARG A 162 -21.66 -2.43 1.99
CA ARG A 162 -22.14 -2.33 3.37
C ARG A 162 -21.19 -1.49 4.24
N GLU A 163 -19.88 -1.68 4.12
CA GLU A 163 -18.91 -0.91 4.91
C GLU A 163 -18.94 0.59 4.54
N ILE A 164 -19.05 0.93 3.25
CA ILE A 164 -19.19 2.33 2.82
C ILE A 164 -20.49 2.94 3.36
N ASN A 165 -21.62 2.21 3.30
CA ASN A 165 -22.88 2.70 3.87
C ASN A 165 -22.77 2.90 5.39
N ASN A 166 -22.08 2.02 6.10
CA ASN A 166 -21.82 2.18 7.54
C ASN A 166 -21.04 3.48 7.85
N LEU A 167 -20.07 3.87 6.99
CA LEU A 167 -19.34 5.13 7.15
C LEU A 167 -20.22 6.35 6.88
N ILE A 168 -21.14 6.24 5.91
CA ILE A 168 -22.16 7.29 5.64
C ILE A 168 -23.10 7.43 6.82
N ASP A 169 -23.62 6.33 7.36
CA ASP A 169 -24.54 6.32 8.49
C ASP A 169 -23.91 6.90 9.77
N LYS A 170 -22.59 6.75 9.93
CA LYS A 170 -21.82 7.36 11.02
C LYS A 170 -21.52 8.85 10.78
N GLY A 171 -21.85 9.39 9.61
CA GLY A 171 -21.58 10.78 9.24
C GLY A 171 -20.11 11.05 8.85
N GLU A 172 -19.30 10.00 8.65
CA GLU A 172 -17.91 10.14 8.19
C GLU A 172 -17.84 10.58 6.73
N TYR A 173 -18.83 10.18 5.93
CA TYR A 173 -19.00 10.56 4.54
C TYR A 173 -20.42 11.08 4.29
N PRO A 174 -20.61 12.07 3.41
CA PRO A 174 -21.94 12.51 3.03
C PRO A 174 -22.64 11.46 2.14
N SER A 175 -23.97 11.37 2.24
CA SER A 175 -24.77 10.48 1.39
C SER A 175 -24.73 10.87 -0.10
N ASN A 176 -24.33 12.09 -0.40
CA ASN A 176 -24.16 12.62 -1.75
C ASN A 176 -22.84 13.42 -1.82
N LEU A 177 -21.84 12.85 -2.50
CA LEU A 177 -20.51 13.45 -2.64
C LEU A 177 -20.48 14.70 -3.54
N TRP A 178 -21.50 14.88 -4.37
CA TRP A 178 -21.51 15.88 -5.45
C TRP A 178 -22.52 17.02 -5.20
N LYS A 179 -22.94 17.23 -3.97
CA LYS A 179 -23.80 18.35 -3.56
C LYS A 179 -22.99 19.49 -2.99
#